data_1407a1e72dc668c49bba66009f2085fd
#
_entry.id   1407a1e72dc668c49bba66009f2085fd
#
_cell.length_a   1.000
_cell.length_b   1.000
_cell.length_c   1.000
_cell.angle_alpha   90.00
_cell.angle_beta   90.00
_cell.angle_gamma   90.00
#
_symmetry.space_group_name_H-M   'P 1'
#
loop_
_entity.id
_entity.type
_entity.pdbx_description
1 polymer ?
#
loop_
_entity_poly.entity_id
_entity_poly.type
_entity_poly.pdbx_seq_one_letter_code
_entity_poly.pdbx_strand_id
1 'polypeptide(L)'
;MITDNNKKLAQWAMDYALKNGCQAAKLVLYSNSNASFELRDAKMDKLQQASESGLSISLYVDGKYGSYSTNRLDKKELESFIRNGIESTRYLAEDEARVLPDSSRYYKGGKPDLQLFDDKFYNLNPDDKVAIARAAAEEVLGKDERIISVGSSYSDGEEASYRLTSNGFEGESKSTWFSVSADVAVKGEGEARPSSYWYDSAMFYDKLIKSGIGTKALERVLKKLGQRKAASGKYTMIVDPMNAGQLLSPLLSALYGSALQQKSSFLLNKLNTKVGSDKLNLMDEPHLIGARGARYFDNEGVATERRPIFENGTLKTYFIDTYNSKKMGVEPTISSPSLLILQPGNKDLDGLVADVQKGILVTGFNGGNSNKSTGDFSYGIEGFLIENGKLVQPVNEMNVTGNMITLWSSLVAVGNDPRLSSYWRIPSLVFEGVDFSGS
;
A
#
# COMPACT_ATOMS: atom_id res chain seq x y z
N MET A 1 -6.50 21.88 0.09
CA MET A 1 -5.17 22.53 -0.12
C MET A 1 -4.75 23.26 1.15
N ILE A 2 -3.47 23.11 1.57
CA ILE A 2 -2.90 23.81 2.72
C ILE A 2 -2.41 25.18 2.27
N THR A 3 -2.94 26.26 2.85
CA THR A 3 -2.58 27.64 2.54
C THR A 3 -1.51 28.17 3.49
N ASP A 4 -0.86 29.29 3.13
CA ASP A 4 0.10 29.96 4.04
C ASP A 4 -0.53 30.40 5.35
N ASN A 5 -1.82 30.76 5.33
CA ASN A 5 -2.56 31.07 6.56
C ASN A 5 -2.71 29.83 7.45
N ASN A 6 -2.96 28.66 6.86
CA ASN A 6 -3.01 27.41 7.61
C ASN A 6 -1.64 27.04 8.21
N LYS A 7 -0.55 27.26 7.48
CA LYS A 7 0.82 27.06 8.01
C LYS A 7 1.14 27.99 9.16
N LYS A 8 0.79 29.27 9.05
CA LYS A 8 0.92 30.25 10.15
C LYS A 8 0.09 29.84 11.37
N LEU A 9 -1.12 29.33 11.15
CA LEU A 9 -1.97 28.81 12.24
C LEU A 9 -1.34 27.59 12.91
N ALA A 10 -0.76 26.68 12.14
CA ALA A 10 -0.03 25.51 12.67
C ALA A 10 1.19 25.93 13.50
N GLN A 11 1.98 26.87 13.00
CA GLN A 11 3.11 27.43 13.76
C GLN A 11 2.66 28.08 15.05
N TRP A 12 1.60 28.89 15.00
CA TRP A 12 1.02 29.50 16.19
C TRP A 12 0.52 28.43 17.19
N ALA A 13 -0.12 27.35 16.71
CA ALA A 13 -0.61 26.26 17.57
C ALA A 13 0.55 25.54 18.28
N MET A 14 1.68 25.33 17.58
CA MET A 14 2.91 24.81 18.16
C MET A 14 3.42 25.72 19.28
N ASP A 15 3.58 27.01 19.01
CA ASP A 15 4.05 27.99 19.98
C ASP A 15 3.11 28.10 21.20
N TYR A 16 1.82 28.04 20.95
CA TYR A 16 0.80 28.07 22.02
C TYR A 16 0.93 26.84 22.93
N ALA A 17 1.09 25.63 22.37
CA ALA A 17 1.27 24.42 23.15
C ALA A 17 2.52 24.50 24.06
N LEU A 18 3.64 24.95 23.52
CA LEU A 18 4.90 25.11 24.27
C LEU A 18 4.78 26.15 25.40
N LYS A 19 4.11 27.30 25.16
CA LYS A 19 3.88 28.33 26.17
C LYS A 19 2.94 27.91 27.30
N ASN A 20 2.08 26.91 27.07
CA ASN A 20 1.10 26.44 28.03
C ASN A 20 1.48 25.13 28.75
N GLY A 21 2.77 24.76 28.74
CA GLY A 21 3.32 23.70 29.60
C GLY A 21 3.67 22.41 28.89
N CYS A 22 3.67 22.41 27.58
CA CYS A 22 4.28 21.31 26.79
C CYS A 22 5.80 21.44 26.75
N GLN A 23 6.55 20.37 27.04
CA GLN A 23 7.99 20.32 26.89
C GLN A 23 8.39 20.07 25.43
N ALA A 24 7.58 19.33 24.70
CA ALA A 24 7.74 19.08 23.26
C ALA A 24 6.37 18.85 22.60
N ALA A 25 6.31 19.11 21.29
CA ALA A 25 5.11 18.83 20.52
C ALA A 25 5.47 18.44 19.07
N LYS A 26 4.60 17.64 18.46
CA LYS A 26 4.58 17.34 17.02
C LYS A 26 3.20 17.69 16.48
N LEU A 27 3.16 18.39 15.37
CA LEU A 27 1.94 18.84 14.75
C LEU A 27 1.90 18.40 13.28
N VAL A 28 0.73 17.94 12.84
CA VAL A 28 0.44 17.62 11.44
C VAL A 28 -0.86 18.32 11.06
N LEU A 29 -0.76 19.26 10.14
CA LEU A 29 -1.90 19.82 9.44
C LEU A 29 -2.08 18.99 8.15
N TYR A 30 -3.31 18.55 7.87
CA TYR A 30 -3.62 17.76 6.68
C TYR A 30 -4.83 18.29 5.94
N SER A 31 -4.87 18.04 4.64
CA SER A 31 -5.98 18.32 3.75
C SER A 31 -6.07 17.23 2.70
N ASN A 32 -7.22 16.58 2.62
CA ASN A 32 -7.51 15.52 1.66
C ASN A 32 -8.78 15.87 0.91
N SER A 33 -8.80 15.67 -0.40
CA SER A 33 -10.00 15.75 -1.23
C SER A 33 -10.06 14.56 -2.14
N ASN A 34 -11.22 13.92 -2.24
CA ASN A 34 -11.42 12.82 -3.18
C ASN A 34 -12.81 12.87 -3.80
N ALA A 35 -12.93 12.30 -4.99
CA ALA A 35 -14.18 12.05 -5.66
C ALA A 35 -14.20 10.64 -6.25
N SER A 36 -15.36 9.99 -6.20
CA SER A 36 -15.62 8.69 -6.83
C SER A 36 -16.96 8.72 -7.55
N PHE A 37 -16.95 8.27 -8.79
CA PHE A 37 -18.10 8.15 -9.67
C PHE A 37 -18.24 6.67 -10.04
N GLU A 38 -19.27 6.02 -9.53
CA GLU A 38 -19.54 4.61 -9.75
C GLU A 38 -20.75 4.43 -10.65
N LEU A 39 -20.61 3.63 -11.68
CA LEU A 39 -21.65 3.32 -12.64
C LEU A 39 -21.95 1.82 -12.62
N ARG A 40 -23.22 1.47 -12.84
CA ARG A 40 -23.67 0.11 -13.11
C ARG A 40 -24.37 0.09 -14.45
N ASP A 41 -23.91 -0.77 -15.35
CA ASP A 41 -24.43 -0.88 -16.72
C ASP A 41 -24.49 0.50 -17.44
N ALA A 42 -23.40 1.26 -17.31
CA ALA A 42 -23.19 2.63 -17.81
C ALA A 42 -24.15 3.70 -17.24
N LYS A 43 -24.96 3.39 -16.23
CA LYS A 43 -25.83 4.33 -15.52
C LYS A 43 -25.20 4.70 -14.18
N MET A 44 -25.38 5.97 -13.77
CA MET A 44 -24.89 6.43 -12.46
C MET A 44 -25.53 5.59 -11.35
N ASP A 45 -24.70 4.97 -10.52
CA ASP A 45 -25.10 4.20 -9.34
C ASP A 45 -24.78 5.00 -8.06
N LYS A 46 -23.56 5.53 -7.97
CA LYS A 46 -23.14 6.28 -6.79
C LYS A 46 -22.19 7.42 -7.16
N LEU A 47 -22.37 8.54 -6.49
CA LEU A 47 -21.43 9.66 -6.49
C LEU A 47 -21.04 9.98 -5.07
N GLN A 48 -19.74 10.00 -4.81
CA GLN A 48 -19.19 10.38 -3.52
C GLN A 48 -18.13 11.45 -3.74
N GLN A 49 -18.23 12.54 -2.99
CA GLN A 49 -17.23 13.59 -2.96
C GLN A 49 -17.00 13.99 -1.51
N ALA A 50 -15.75 14.01 -1.09
CA ALA A 50 -15.38 14.36 0.26
C ALA A 50 -14.15 15.27 0.25
N SER A 51 -14.19 16.26 1.14
CA SER A 51 -13.02 17.10 1.45
C SER A 51 -12.91 17.19 2.96
N GLU A 52 -11.73 16.89 3.47
CA GLU A 52 -11.43 16.92 4.88
C GLU A 52 -10.14 17.71 5.11
N SER A 53 -10.16 18.57 6.13
CA SER A 53 -8.95 19.22 6.63
C SER A 53 -8.94 19.17 8.14
N GLY A 54 -7.79 19.01 8.73
CA GLY A 54 -7.68 18.92 10.18
C GLY A 54 -6.24 19.09 10.65
N LEU A 55 -6.13 19.14 11.98
CA LEU A 55 -4.88 19.24 12.70
C LEU A 55 -4.80 18.11 13.72
N SER A 56 -3.69 17.38 13.67
CA SER A 56 -3.31 16.43 14.71
C SER A 56 -2.12 16.99 15.48
N ILE A 57 -2.20 16.95 16.81
CA ILE A 57 -1.11 17.39 17.68
C ILE A 57 -0.75 16.28 18.67
N SER A 58 0.53 15.97 18.76
CA SER A 58 1.08 15.11 19.79
C SER A 58 1.77 16.00 20.84
N LEU A 59 1.38 15.84 22.08
CA LEU A 59 1.79 16.66 23.22
C LEU A 59 2.64 15.82 24.19
N TYR A 60 3.77 16.34 24.58
CA TYR A 60 4.67 15.76 25.57
C TYR A 60 4.65 16.65 26.82
N VAL A 61 4.03 16.17 27.89
CA VAL A 61 3.74 16.93 29.10
C VAL A 61 4.10 16.10 30.33
N ASP A 62 5.07 16.59 31.13
CA ASP A 62 5.49 15.98 32.41
C ASP A 62 5.85 14.48 32.25
N GLY A 63 6.64 14.13 31.22
CA GLY A 63 7.03 12.74 30.90
C GLY A 63 5.92 11.87 30.29
N LYS A 64 4.78 12.45 29.97
CA LYS A 64 3.58 11.78 29.45
C LYS A 64 3.34 12.20 28.01
N TYR A 65 2.59 11.38 27.27
CA TYR A 65 2.32 11.58 25.86
C TYR A 65 0.84 11.43 25.56
N GLY A 66 0.26 12.43 24.88
CA GLY A 66 -1.10 12.39 24.34
C GLY A 66 -1.12 12.82 22.86
N SER A 67 -2.01 12.26 22.09
CA SER A 67 -2.23 12.64 20.69
C SER A 67 -3.70 12.93 20.46
N TYR A 68 -3.98 14.07 19.85
CA TYR A 68 -5.32 14.62 19.69
C TYR A 68 -5.50 15.15 18.27
N SER A 69 -6.72 15.07 17.73
CA SER A 69 -7.04 15.55 16.39
C SER A 69 -8.32 16.39 16.41
N THR A 70 -8.37 17.41 15.56
CA THR A 70 -9.54 18.25 15.35
C THR A 70 -9.63 18.71 13.91
N ASN A 71 -10.85 18.87 13.41
CA ASN A 71 -11.14 19.53 12.13
C ASN A 71 -11.53 21.01 12.27
N ARG A 72 -11.58 21.52 13.50
CA ARG A 72 -11.89 22.93 13.80
C ARG A 72 -10.60 23.74 13.78
N LEU A 73 -10.35 24.42 12.67
CA LEU A 73 -9.13 25.19 12.45
C LEU A 73 -9.28 26.69 12.76
N ASP A 74 -10.25 27.06 13.61
CA ASP A 74 -10.36 28.39 14.18
C ASP A 74 -9.42 28.55 15.38
N LYS A 75 -8.78 29.72 15.48
CA LYS A 75 -7.76 29.97 16.51
C LYS A 75 -8.32 29.83 17.94
N LYS A 76 -9.53 30.32 18.18
CA LYS A 76 -10.17 30.27 19.52
C LYS A 76 -10.52 28.82 19.90
N GLU A 77 -11.00 28.04 18.95
CA GLU A 77 -11.27 26.61 19.13
C GLU A 77 -9.98 25.84 19.40
N LEU A 78 -8.92 26.13 18.65
CA LEU A 78 -7.61 25.52 18.86
C LEU A 78 -6.98 25.85 20.20
N GLU A 79 -7.17 27.05 20.75
CA GLU A 79 -6.74 27.41 22.11
C GLU A 79 -7.35 26.46 23.15
N SER A 80 -8.67 26.28 23.09
CA SER A 80 -9.40 25.41 24.01
C SER A 80 -9.00 23.94 23.80
N PHE A 81 -8.88 23.52 22.54
CA PHE A 81 -8.48 22.15 22.14
C PHE A 81 -7.08 21.79 22.68
N ILE A 82 -6.08 22.66 22.48
CA ILE A 82 -4.71 22.42 22.91
C ILE A 82 -4.63 22.41 24.44
N ARG A 83 -5.27 23.36 25.12
CA ARG A 83 -5.29 23.42 26.59
C ARG A 83 -5.92 22.17 27.19
N ASN A 84 -7.07 21.72 26.67
CA ASN A 84 -7.72 20.48 27.10
C ASN A 84 -6.84 19.25 26.81
N GLY A 85 -6.14 19.23 25.69
CA GLY A 85 -5.18 18.19 25.33
C GLY A 85 -4.02 18.12 26.33
N ILE A 86 -3.43 19.26 26.71
CA ILE A 86 -2.37 19.34 27.72
C ILE A 86 -2.87 18.82 29.07
N GLU A 87 -4.03 19.31 29.55
CA GLU A 87 -4.62 18.84 30.80
C GLU A 87 -4.90 17.32 30.76
N SER A 88 -5.51 16.84 29.70
CA SER A 88 -5.78 15.40 29.51
C SER A 88 -4.50 14.55 29.51
N THR A 89 -3.43 15.05 28.89
CA THR A 89 -2.14 14.35 28.85
C THR A 89 -1.55 14.17 30.27
N ARG A 90 -1.76 15.10 31.17
CA ARG A 90 -1.30 15.02 32.56
C ARG A 90 -1.88 13.85 33.36
N TYR A 91 -3.01 13.31 32.94
CA TYR A 91 -3.65 12.15 33.57
C TYR A 91 -3.19 10.79 32.98
N LEU A 92 -2.40 10.80 31.90
CA LEU A 92 -1.87 9.58 31.29
C LEU A 92 -0.69 9.00 32.09
N ALA A 93 -0.33 7.76 31.81
CA ALA A 93 0.86 7.15 32.38
C ALA A 93 2.13 7.76 31.77
N GLU A 94 3.19 7.84 32.56
CA GLU A 94 4.52 8.21 32.09
C GLU A 94 5.07 7.14 31.13
N ASP A 95 5.73 7.57 30.07
CA ASP A 95 6.43 6.70 29.12
C ASP A 95 7.67 7.42 28.56
N GLU A 96 8.80 7.19 29.21
CA GLU A 96 10.10 7.80 28.88
C GLU A 96 10.56 7.50 27.44
N ALA A 97 10.01 6.48 26.79
CA ALA A 97 10.31 6.17 25.41
C ALA A 97 9.59 7.11 24.41
N ARG A 98 8.58 7.84 24.86
CA ARG A 98 7.85 8.83 24.05
C ARG A 98 8.67 10.11 23.93
N VAL A 99 9.50 10.18 22.92
CA VAL A 99 10.34 11.35 22.60
C VAL A 99 10.25 11.69 21.12
N LEU A 100 10.60 12.92 20.77
CA LEU A 100 10.80 13.30 19.37
C LEU A 100 12.10 12.67 18.84
N PRO A 101 12.22 12.45 17.52
CA PRO A 101 13.46 12.04 16.88
C PRO A 101 14.58 13.03 17.19
N ASP A 102 15.83 12.55 17.16
CA ASP A 102 16.99 13.43 17.15
C ASP A 102 16.96 14.36 15.92
N SER A 103 17.16 15.66 16.14
CA SER A 103 17.06 16.68 15.09
C SER A 103 18.09 16.52 13.96
N SER A 104 19.21 15.83 14.22
CA SER A 104 20.19 15.49 13.20
C SER A 104 19.65 14.56 12.12
N ARG A 105 18.63 13.76 12.44
CA ARG A 105 18.02 12.80 11.52
C ARG A 105 16.96 13.40 10.61
N TYR A 106 16.51 14.61 10.88
CA TYR A 106 15.47 15.25 10.09
C TYR A 106 15.91 15.58 8.67
N TYR A 107 14.96 15.50 7.75
CA TYR A 107 15.13 16.05 6.41
C TYR A 107 15.34 17.57 6.49
N LYS A 108 16.39 18.07 5.85
CA LYS A 108 16.83 19.48 5.93
C LYS A 108 16.41 20.31 4.69
N GLY A 109 15.61 19.75 3.77
CA GLY A 109 15.25 20.42 2.53
C GLY A 109 16.35 20.37 1.46
N GLY A 110 16.22 21.21 0.44
CA GLY A 110 17.26 21.43 -0.58
C GLY A 110 17.36 20.37 -1.68
N LYS A 111 16.44 19.41 -1.74
CA LYS A 111 16.38 18.41 -2.83
C LYS A 111 15.35 18.83 -3.90
N PRO A 112 15.50 18.36 -5.16
CA PRO A 112 14.55 18.63 -6.24
C PRO A 112 13.14 18.18 -5.92
N ASP A 113 12.12 18.78 -6.57
CA ASP A 113 10.73 18.32 -6.46
C ASP A 113 10.61 16.88 -6.99
N LEU A 114 9.95 16.03 -6.21
CA LEU A 114 9.65 14.64 -6.60
C LEU A 114 8.54 14.54 -7.65
N GLN A 115 7.89 15.66 -8.01
CA GLN A 115 6.82 15.72 -9.00
C GLN A 115 5.70 14.71 -8.70
N LEU A 116 5.05 14.87 -7.55
CA LEU A 116 3.98 13.96 -7.10
C LEU A 116 2.59 14.57 -7.24
N PHE A 117 2.49 15.78 -7.77
CA PHE A 117 1.25 16.53 -7.83
C PHE A 117 0.95 16.98 -9.26
N ASP A 118 -0.29 16.79 -9.72
CA ASP A 118 -0.80 17.22 -11.02
C ASP A 118 -1.84 18.32 -10.84
N ASP A 119 -1.54 19.54 -11.30
CA ASP A 119 -2.44 20.69 -11.23
C ASP A 119 -3.72 20.49 -12.08
N LYS A 120 -3.74 19.51 -13.00
CA LYS A 120 -4.95 19.13 -13.75
C LYS A 120 -6.07 18.66 -12.85
N PHE A 121 -5.77 18.15 -11.64
CA PHE A 121 -6.77 17.74 -10.67
C PHE A 121 -7.86 18.80 -10.44
N TYR A 122 -7.48 20.08 -10.39
CA TYR A 122 -8.43 21.18 -10.16
C TYR A 122 -9.25 21.57 -11.38
N ASN A 123 -8.85 21.11 -12.58
CA ASN A 123 -9.45 21.50 -13.85
C ASN A 123 -10.38 20.43 -14.44
N LEU A 124 -10.45 19.24 -13.82
CA LEU A 124 -11.30 18.15 -14.27
C LEU A 124 -12.75 18.40 -13.83
N ASN A 125 -13.64 18.52 -14.78
CA ASN A 125 -15.07 18.64 -14.47
C ASN A 125 -15.71 17.27 -14.17
N PRO A 126 -16.85 17.23 -13.44
CA PRO A 126 -17.53 15.97 -13.12
C PRO A 126 -18.00 15.18 -14.34
N ASP A 127 -18.41 15.84 -15.42
CA ASP A 127 -18.90 15.15 -16.63
C ASP A 127 -17.78 14.38 -17.32
N ASP A 128 -16.56 14.93 -17.39
CA ASP A 128 -15.39 14.21 -17.92
C ASP A 128 -15.06 12.96 -17.08
N LYS A 129 -15.17 13.06 -15.76
CA LYS A 129 -14.94 11.93 -14.83
C LYS A 129 -15.97 10.83 -15.04
N VAL A 130 -17.25 11.18 -15.18
CA VAL A 130 -18.33 10.24 -15.50
C VAL A 130 -18.14 9.62 -16.88
N ALA A 131 -17.72 10.40 -17.87
CA ALA A 131 -17.47 9.89 -19.22
C ALA A 131 -16.38 8.82 -19.25
N ILE A 132 -15.31 8.95 -18.46
CA ILE A 132 -14.25 7.94 -18.35
C ILE A 132 -14.81 6.65 -17.75
N ALA A 133 -15.57 6.72 -16.64
CA ALA A 133 -16.18 5.55 -16.04
C ALA A 133 -17.18 4.86 -16.99
N ARG A 134 -17.99 5.68 -17.70
CA ARG A 134 -18.95 5.16 -18.68
C ARG A 134 -18.26 4.46 -19.85
N ALA A 135 -17.22 5.06 -20.41
CA ALA A 135 -16.45 4.44 -21.49
C ALA A 135 -15.91 3.06 -21.12
N ALA A 136 -15.41 2.88 -19.89
CA ALA A 136 -14.93 1.59 -19.42
C ALA A 136 -16.04 0.51 -19.37
N ALA A 137 -17.28 0.87 -19.03
CA ALA A 137 -18.42 -0.06 -19.07
C ALA A 137 -18.87 -0.34 -20.52
N GLU A 138 -18.94 0.69 -21.37
CA GLU A 138 -19.38 0.59 -22.77
C GLU A 138 -18.46 -0.27 -23.62
N GLU A 139 -17.19 -0.43 -23.22
CA GLU A 139 -16.27 -1.37 -23.87
C GLU A 139 -16.81 -2.80 -23.92
N VAL A 140 -17.65 -3.22 -22.98
CA VAL A 140 -18.06 -4.60 -22.84
C VAL A 140 -19.56 -4.83 -22.81
N LEU A 141 -20.37 -3.80 -22.57
CA LEU A 141 -21.83 -3.91 -22.60
C LEU A 141 -22.31 -4.44 -23.96
N GLY A 142 -23.07 -5.56 -23.92
CA GLY A 142 -23.59 -6.22 -25.11
C GLY A 142 -22.56 -6.99 -25.94
N LYS A 143 -21.31 -7.14 -25.49
CA LYS A 143 -20.27 -7.89 -26.22
C LYS A 143 -20.32 -9.40 -25.99
N ASP A 144 -20.91 -9.83 -24.89
CA ASP A 144 -21.07 -11.26 -24.56
C ASP A 144 -22.43 -11.45 -23.86
N GLU A 145 -23.21 -12.41 -24.32
CA GLU A 145 -24.57 -12.70 -23.79
C GLU A 145 -24.56 -13.22 -22.34
N ARG A 146 -23.43 -13.68 -21.86
CA ARG A 146 -23.24 -14.15 -20.48
C ARG A 146 -23.10 -13.02 -19.48
N ILE A 147 -22.85 -11.79 -19.90
CA ILE A 147 -22.70 -10.65 -18.99
C ILE A 147 -23.99 -10.44 -18.20
N ILE A 148 -23.88 -10.45 -16.87
CA ILE A 148 -24.97 -10.19 -15.92
C ILE A 148 -25.01 -8.71 -15.56
N SER A 149 -23.84 -8.14 -15.26
CA SER A 149 -23.69 -6.73 -14.90
C SER A 149 -22.26 -6.25 -15.13
N VAL A 150 -22.15 -4.96 -15.37
CA VAL A 150 -20.87 -4.26 -15.50
C VAL A 150 -20.84 -3.11 -14.51
N GLY A 151 -19.98 -3.20 -13.50
CA GLY A 151 -19.60 -2.07 -12.66
C GLY A 151 -18.45 -1.32 -13.30
N SER A 152 -18.43 0.01 -13.21
CA SER A 152 -17.26 0.79 -13.59
C SER A 152 -17.12 2.01 -12.68
N SER A 153 -15.90 2.49 -12.51
CA SER A 153 -15.68 3.68 -11.69
C SER A 153 -14.53 4.54 -12.21
N TYR A 154 -14.64 5.82 -11.94
CA TYR A 154 -13.53 6.75 -11.93
C TYR A 154 -13.39 7.34 -10.53
N SER A 155 -12.16 7.46 -10.05
CA SER A 155 -11.87 8.10 -8.77
C SER A 155 -10.61 8.93 -8.89
N ASP A 156 -10.57 10.05 -8.18
CA ASP A 156 -9.38 10.86 -8.04
C ASP A 156 -9.28 11.46 -6.65
N GLY A 157 -8.09 11.93 -6.29
CA GLY A 157 -7.88 12.61 -5.03
C GLY A 157 -6.58 13.39 -4.98
N GLU A 158 -6.55 14.34 -4.02
CA GLU A 158 -5.35 15.01 -3.55
C GLU A 158 -5.14 14.77 -2.07
N GLU A 159 -3.88 14.70 -1.68
CA GLU A 159 -3.45 14.64 -0.31
C GLU A 159 -2.36 15.69 -0.08
N ALA A 160 -2.50 16.47 0.98
CA ALA A 160 -1.48 17.42 1.39
C ALA A 160 -1.26 17.35 2.90
N SER A 161 -0.02 17.48 3.34
CA SER A 161 0.32 17.58 4.76
C SER A 161 1.43 18.59 5.00
N TYR A 162 1.32 19.29 6.12
CA TYR A 162 2.37 20.16 6.66
C TYR A 162 2.68 19.70 8.09
N ARG A 163 3.94 19.44 8.36
CA ARG A 163 4.38 18.81 9.61
C ARG A 163 5.42 19.66 10.29
N LEU A 164 5.26 19.79 11.60
CA LEU A 164 6.18 20.51 12.49
C LEU A 164 6.55 19.65 13.69
N THR A 165 7.78 19.82 14.19
CA THR A 165 8.17 19.38 15.53
C THR A 165 8.81 20.52 16.29
N SER A 166 8.61 20.57 17.59
CA SER A 166 9.16 21.62 18.44
C SER A 166 10.69 21.65 18.51
N ASN A 167 11.36 20.55 18.09
CA ASN A 167 12.82 20.46 18.05
C ASN A 167 13.38 20.66 16.64
N GLY A 168 12.63 21.30 15.72
CA GLY A 168 13.17 21.90 14.52
C GLY A 168 12.89 21.18 13.19
N PHE A 169 11.97 20.23 13.12
CA PHE A 169 11.51 19.72 11.82
C PHE A 169 10.37 20.58 11.28
N GLU A 170 10.47 20.89 10.00
CA GLU A 170 9.41 21.47 9.19
C GLU A 170 9.41 20.79 7.81
N GLY A 171 8.26 20.29 7.36
CA GLY A 171 8.16 19.61 6.07
C GLY A 171 6.75 19.63 5.49
N GLU A 172 6.68 19.70 4.19
CA GLU A 172 5.42 19.69 3.42
C GLU A 172 5.44 18.55 2.41
N SER A 173 4.30 17.92 2.21
CA SER A 173 4.09 16.95 1.13
C SER A 173 2.74 17.18 0.48
N LYS A 174 2.67 16.98 -0.83
CA LYS A 174 1.42 16.96 -1.59
C LYS A 174 1.51 15.92 -2.70
N SER A 175 0.38 15.28 -3.00
CA SER A 175 0.29 14.33 -4.09
C SER A 175 -1.12 14.27 -4.65
N THR A 176 -1.24 13.83 -5.90
CA THR A 176 -2.51 13.50 -6.54
C THR A 176 -2.52 12.05 -6.98
N TRP A 177 -3.70 11.53 -7.19
CA TRP A 177 -3.88 10.22 -7.81
C TRP A 177 -5.18 10.20 -8.60
N PHE A 178 -5.19 9.38 -9.66
CA PHE A 178 -6.30 9.14 -10.56
C PHE A 178 -6.45 7.64 -10.77
N SER A 179 -7.67 7.14 -10.88
CA SER A 179 -7.92 5.72 -11.09
C SER A 179 -9.19 5.51 -11.93
N VAL A 180 -9.17 4.49 -12.75
CA VAL A 180 -10.33 3.97 -13.47
C VAL A 180 -10.39 2.46 -13.30
N SER A 181 -11.59 1.91 -13.10
CA SER A 181 -11.79 0.47 -12.97
C SER A 181 -13.05 0.00 -13.68
N ALA A 182 -13.06 -1.29 -14.00
CA ALA A 182 -14.28 -2.01 -14.36
C ALA A 182 -14.30 -3.37 -13.69
N ASP A 183 -15.50 -3.81 -13.33
CA ASP A 183 -15.83 -5.13 -12.79
C ASP A 183 -16.92 -5.75 -13.67
N VAL A 184 -16.73 -6.99 -14.09
CA VAL A 184 -17.66 -7.71 -14.96
C VAL A 184 -18.06 -9.01 -14.30
N ALA A 185 -19.37 -9.21 -14.11
CA ALA A 185 -19.95 -10.46 -13.67
C ALA A 185 -20.63 -11.18 -14.84
N VAL A 186 -20.40 -12.50 -14.95
CA VAL A 186 -20.95 -13.33 -16.02
C VAL A 186 -21.69 -14.55 -15.47
N LYS A 187 -22.59 -15.14 -16.29
CA LYS A 187 -23.21 -16.43 -15.99
C LYS A 187 -22.15 -17.53 -16.13
N GLY A 188 -21.97 -18.32 -15.09
CA GLY A 188 -21.18 -19.54 -15.09
C GLY A 188 -22.07 -20.77 -15.23
N GLU A 189 -21.54 -21.93 -14.88
CA GLU A 189 -22.29 -23.19 -14.86
C GLU A 189 -23.26 -23.20 -13.65
N GLY A 190 -24.49 -23.66 -13.85
CA GLY A 190 -25.53 -23.68 -12.83
C GLY A 190 -25.80 -22.29 -12.25
N GLU A 191 -25.70 -22.14 -10.94
CA GLU A 191 -25.93 -20.89 -10.22
C GLU A 191 -24.66 -20.02 -10.07
N ALA A 192 -23.52 -20.45 -10.62
CA ALA A 192 -22.27 -19.71 -10.49
C ALA A 192 -22.32 -18.37 -11.23
N ARG A 193 -21.80 -17.33 -10.58
CA ARG A 193 -21.72 -15.96 -11.11
C ARG A 193 -20.31 -15.40 -10.90
N PRO A 194 -19.31 -15.95 -11.60
CA PRO A 194 -17.96 -15.43 -11.46
C PRO A 194 -17.88 -13.98 -11.87
N SER A 195 -17.02 -13.24 -11.18
CA SER A 195 -16.67 -11.86 -11.54
C SER A 195 -15.16 -11.67 -11.61
N SER A 196 -14.75 -10.64 -12.32
CA SER A 196 -13.37 -10.19 -12.32
C SER A 196 -13.31 -8.71 -12.63
N TYR A 197 -12.23 -8.08 -12.20
CA TYR A 197 -12.02 -6.66 -12.39
C TYR A 197 -10.66 -6.38 -13.05
N TRP A 198 -10.58 -5.18 -13.60
CA TRP A 198 -9.34 -4.57 -14.00
C TRP A 198 -9.35 -3.08 -13.63
N TYR A 199 -8.18 -2.52 -13.40
CA TYR A 199 -8.03 -1.10 -13.13
C TYR A 199 -6.67 -0.58 -13.57
N ASP A 200 -6.63 0.71 -13.80
CA ASP A 200 -5.38 1.47 -13.89
C ASP A 200 -5.40 2.63 -12.91
N SER A 201 -4.23 3.06 -12.48
CA SER A 201 -4.06 4.22 -11.62
C SER A 201 -2.76 4.95 -11.92
N ALA A 202 -2.76 6.27 -11.77
CA ALA A 202 -1.59 7.11 -12.03
C ALA A 202 -1.56 8.30 -11.06
N MET A 203 -0.38 8.88 -10.86
CA MET A 203 -0.19 10.15 -10.12
C MET A 203 -0.56 11.36 -11.01
N PHE A 204 -0.51 11.20 -12.33
CA PHE A 204 -0.79 12.21 -13.33
C PHE A 204 -1.92 11.77 -14.25
N TYR A 205 -2.88 12.65 -14.49
CA TYR A 205 -4.06 12.37 -15.30
C TYR A 205 -3.74 11.88 -16.73
N ASP A 206 -2.70 12.47 -17.35
CA ASP A 206 -2.29 12.08 -18.70
C ASP A 206 -1.58 10.72 -18.75
N LYS A 207 -1.16 10.20 -17.61
CA LYS A 207 -0.53 8.88 -17.50
C LYS A 207 -1.55 7.76 -17.18
N LEU A 208 -2.78 8.14 -16.84
CA LEU A 208 -3.86 7.18 -16.59
C LEU A 208 -4.27 6.49 -17.91
N ILE A 209 -4.20 5.18 -17.95
CA ILE A 209 -4.71 4.36 -19.05
C ILE A 209 -6.23 4.27 -18.89
N LYS A 210 -6.97 4.90 -19.79
CA LYS A 210 -8.43 5.06 -19.72
C LYS A 210 -9.20 4.09 -20.62
N SER A 211 -8.51 3.33 -21.48
CA SER A 211 -9.10 2.40 -22.44
C SER A 211 -8.62 0.97 -22.21
N GLY A 212 -9.41 -0.01 -22.64
CA GLY A 212 -9.13 -1.44 -22.47
C GLY A 212 -9.41 -1.95 -21.05
N ILE A 213 -10.00 -1.13 -20.19
CA ILE A 213 -10.24 -1.46 -18.78
C ILE A 213 -11.38 -2.49 -18.67
N GLY A 214 -12.53 -2.21 -19.27
CA GLY A 214 -13.67 -3.14 -19.32
C GLY A 214 -13.32 -4.41 -20.10
N THR A 215 -12.69 -4.26 -21.26
CA THR A 215 -12.25 -5.38 -22.10
C THR A 215 -11.39 -6.36 -21.30
N LYS A 216 -10.41 -5.85 -20.56
CA LYS A 216 -9.52 -6.70 -19.77
C LYS A 216 -10.22 -7.36 -18.58
N ALA A 217 -11.19 -6.67 -17.95
CA ALA A 217 -12.04 -7.26 -16.91
C ALA A 217 -12.88 -8.41 -17.47
N LEU A 218 -13.50 -8.24 -18.65
CA LEU A 218 -14.27 -9.29 -19.33
C LEU A 218 -13.38 -10.48 -19.72
N GLU A 219 -12.23 -10.27 -20.35
CA GLU A 219 -11.28 -11.33 -20.69
C GLU A 219 -10.88 -12.15 -19.45
N ARG A 220 -10.62 -11.48 -18.33
CA ARG A 220 -10.24 -12.14 -17.07
C ARG A 220 -11.38 -13.01 -16.52
N VAL A 221 -12.61 -12.52 -16.50
CA VAL A 221 -13.74 -13.32 -15.97
C VAL A 221 -14.10 -14.48 -16.89
N LEU A 222 -14.03 -14.30 -18.23
CA LEU A 222 -14.31 -15.40 -19.16
C LEU A 222 -13.30 -16.55 -19.02
N LYS A 223 -12.02 -16.25 -18.72
CA LYS A 223 -11.00 -17.25 -18.42
C LYS A 223 -11.28 -18.04 -17.13
N LYS A 224 -12.09 -17.52 -16.21
CA LYS A 224 -12.47 -18.22 -14.97
C LYS A 224 -13.62 -19.22 -15.16
N LEU A 225 -14.30 -19.24 -16.30
CA LEU A 225 -15.43 -20.15 -16.53
C LEU A 225 -14.96 -21.60 -16.48
N GLY A 226 -15.80 -22.47 -15.85
CA GLY A 226 -15.44 -23.87 -15.66
C GLY A 226 -14.40 -24.12 -14.57
N GLN A 227 -14.26 -23.19 -13.60
CA GLN A 227 -13.37 -23.37 -12.45
C GLN A 227 -13.70 -24.64 -11.67
N ARG A 228 -12.66 -25.39 -11.30
CA ARG A 228 -12.76 -26.58 -10.45
C ARG A 228 -11.48 -26.80 -9.67
N LYS A 229 -11.52 -27.63 -8.64
CA LYS A 229 -10.31 -27.98 -7.87
C LYS A 229 -9.35 -28.76 -8.74
N ALA A 230 -8.05 -28.54 -8.54
CA ALA A 230 -7.00 -29.46 -8.98
C ALA A 230 -6.66 -30.43 -7.84
N ALA A 231 -5.94 -31.50 -8.17
CA ALA A 231 -5.48 -32.49 -7.20
C ALA A 231 -4.56 -31.82 -6.15
N SER A 232 -4.67 -32.29 -4.91
CA SER A 232 -3.74 -31.87 -3.84
C SER A 232 -2.32 -32.33 -4.17
N GLY A 233 -1.32 -31.52 -3.79
CA GLY A 233 0.08 -31.85 -4.02
C GLY A 233 1.02 -30.68 -4.05
N LYS A 234 2.26 -30.94 -4.43
CA LYS A 234 3.30 -29.91 -4.62
C LYS A 234 3.31 -29.43 -6.06
N TYR A 235 3.33 -28.12 -6.21
CA TYR A 235 3.35 -27.45 -7.51
C TYR A 235 4.40 -26.33 -7.53
N THR A 236 4.85 -25.97 -8.71
CA THR A 236 5.44 -24.65 -8.94
C THR A 236 4.33 -23.62 -8.86
N MET A 237 4.44 -22.65 -7.96
CA MET A 237 3.49 -21.55 -7.82
C MET A 237 4.00 -20.32 -8.56
N ILE A 238 3.22 -19.81 -9.49
CA ILE A 238 3.43 -18.45 -10.03
C ILE A 238 2.37 -17.55 -9.45
N VAL A 239 2.75 -16.35 -8.99
CA VAL A 239 1.80 -15.33 -8.54
C VAL A 239 1.91 -14.13 -9.46
N ASP A 240 0.78 -13.66 -9.99
CA ASP A 240 0.74 -12.51 -10.89
C ASP A 240 1.10 -11.20 -10.16
N PRO A 241 1.50 -10.12 -10.87
CA PRO A 241 1.95 -8.88 -10.22
C PRO A 241 0.83 -8.12 -9.51
N MET A 242 -0.44 -8.43 -9.76
CA MET A 242 -1.56 -7.84 -9.02
C MET A 242 -1.65 -8.39 -7.59
N ASN A 243 -1.23 -9.64 -7.41
CA ASN A 243 -1.39 -10.38 -6.16
C ASN A 243 -0.06 -10.64 -5.44
N ALA A 244 1.08 -10.43 -6.09
CA ALA A 244 2.41 -10.69 -5.53
C ALA A 244 2.67 -9.92 -4.21
N GLY A 245 2.13 -8.71 -4.07
CA GLY A 245 2.21 -7.93 -2.84
C GLY A 245 1.57 -8.60 -1.62
N GLN A 246 0.58 -9.50 -1.82
CA GLN A 246 -0.05 -10.27 -0.74
C GLN A 246 0.96 -11.16 -0.01
N LEU A 247 1.92 -11.74 -0.73
CA LEU A 247 2.98 -12.57 -0.14
C LEU A 247 4.09 -11.73 0.49
N LEU A 248 4.32 -10.51 0.03
CA LEU A 248 5.31 -9.60 0.61
C LEU A 248 4.81 -8.99 1.94
N SER A 249 3.52 -8.72 2.06
CA SER A 249 2.92 -8.06 3.24
C SER A 249 3.27 -8.70 4.58
N PRO A 250 3.25 -10.05 4.75
CA PRO A 250 3.65 -10.70 6.00
C PRO A 250 5.13 -10.48 6.35
N LEU A 251 6.04 -10.50 5.36
CA LEU A 251 7.46 -10.19 5.58
C LEU A 251 7.60 -8.75 6.12
N LEU A 252 6.98 -7.79 5.45
CA LEU A 252 7.06 -6.38 5.86
C LEU A 252 6.48 -6.17 7.25
N SER A 253 5.33 -6.79 7.55
CA SER A 253 4.69 -6.69 8.87
C SER A 253 5.58 -7.19 10.01
N ALA A 254 6.42 -8.19 9.75
CA ALA A 254 7.37 -8.73 10.71
C ALA A 254 8.61 -7.85 10.91
N LEU A 255 8.86 -6.86 10.03
CA LEU A 255 10.03 -5.97 10.10
C LEU A 255 9.79 -4.72 10.96
N TYR A 256 8.55 -4.41 11.33
CA TYR A 256 8.25 -3.20 12.10
C TYR A 256 8.73 -3.29 13.55
N GLY A 257 9.27 -2.19 14.06
CA GLY A 257 9.74 -2.05 15.43
C GLY A 257 8.71 -2.50 16.47
N SER A 258 7.42 -2.24 16.25
CA SER A 258 6.34 -2.71 17.13
C SER A 258 6.23 -4.22 17.22
N ALA A 259 6.41 -4.94 16.10
CA ALA A 259 6.40 -6.42 16.09
C ALA A 259 7.65 -6.99 16.78
N LEU A 260 8.81 -6.35 16.56
CA LEU A 260 10.09 -6.74 17.19
C LEU A 260 10.04 -6.50 18.71
N GLN A 261 9.59 -5.33 19.15
CA GLN A 261 9.47 -4.95 20.55
C GLN A 261 8.50 -5.87 21.31
N GLN A 262 7.37 -6.22 20.70
CA GLN A 262 6.40 -7.16 21.28
C GLN A 262 6.81 -8.63 21.16
N LYS A 263 7.97 -8.93 20.56
CA LYS A 263 8.44 -10.29 20.26
C LYS A 263 7.43 -11.12 19.45
N SER A 264 6.66 -10.45 18.60
CA SER A 264 5.63 -11.03 17.73
C SER A 264 6.05 -11.01 16.25
N SER A 265 7.34 -11.27 15.98
CA SER A 265 7.92 -11.30 14.63
C SER A 265 8.69 -12.59 14.41
N PHE A 266 8.35 -13.34 13.35
CA PHE A 266 9.15 -14.50 12.93
C PHE A 266 10.53 -14.11 12.35
N LEU A 267 10.76 -12.82 12.12
CA LEU A 267 12.05 -12.28 11.70
C LEU A 267 12.84 -11.65 12.85
N LEU A 268 12.39 -11.81 14.10
CA LEU A 268 13.11 -11.34 15.28
C LEU A 268 14.53 -11.95 15.33
N ASN A 269 15.55 -11.11 15.56
CA ASN A 269 16.97 -11.49 15.59
C ASN A 269 17.50 -12.08 14.27
N LYS A 270 16.86 -11.77 13.13
CA LYS A 270 17.28 -12.23 11.79
C LYS A 270 18.06 -11.18 10.98
N LEU A 271 18.34 -10.00 11.55
CA LEU A 271 19.14 -9.00 10.86
C LEU A 271 20.49 -9.60 10.42
N ASN A 272 20.89 -9.33 9.16
CA ASN A 272 22.05 -9.89 8.51
C ASN A 272 22.07 -11.44 8.39
N THR A 273 20.93 -12.09 8.52
CA THR A 273 20.82 -13.54 8.25
C THR A 273 20.02 -13.78 6.96
N LYS A 274 20.29 -14.90 6.31
CA LYS A 274 19.59 -15.31 5.11
C LYS A 274 18.21 -15.88 5.48
N VAL A 275 17.15 -15.29 4.93
CA VAL A 275 15.75 -15.63 5.19
C VAL A 275 14.94 -15.86 3.90
N GLY A 276 15.59 -15.80 2.75
CA GLY A 276 15.02 -16.02 1.44
C GLY A 276 16.06 -16.48 0.43
N SER A 277 15.65 -16.75 -0.80
CA SER A 277 16.53 -17.11 -1.89
C SER A 277 17.37 -15.90 -2.36
N ASP A 278 18.41 -16.14 -3.16
CA ASP A 278 19.25 -15.08 -3.78
C ASP A 278 18.45 -14.18 -4.75
N LYS A 279 17.23 -14.59 -5.14
CA LYS A 279 16.33 -13.78 -5.98
C LYS A 279 15.57 -12.73 -5.17
N LEU A 280 15.53 -12.83 -3.86
CA LEU A 280 14.91 -11.83 -3.00
C LEU A 280 15.86 -10.63 -2.81
N ASN A 281 15.74 -9.66 -3.73
CA ASN A 281 16.44 -8.37 -3.69
C ASN A 281 15.40 -7.26 -3.67
N LEU A 282 15.10 -6.74 -2.46
CA LEU A 282 14.07 -5.72 -2.23
C LEU A 282 14.74 -4.44 -1.75
N MET A 283 14.52 -3.35 -2.51
CA MET A 283 15.05 -2.02 -2.21
C MET A 283 13.93 -1.06 -1.83
N ASP A 284 14.16 -0.18 -0.86
CA ASP A 284 13.40 1.05 -0.67
C ASP A 284 14.05 2.16 -1.51
N GLU A 285 13.31 2.68 -2.49
CA GLU A 285 13.73 3.69 -3.47
C GLU A 285 12.94 4.99 -3.27
N PRO A 286 13.17 5.77 -2.21
CA PRO A 286 12.29 6.85 -1.80
C PRO A 286 12.31 8.08 -2.71
N HIS A 287 13.27 8.22 -3.63
CA HIS A 287 13.50 9.45 -4.38
C HIS A 287 13.24 9.33 -5.89
N LEU A 288 12.49 8.32 -6.30
CA LEU A 288 12.14 8.15 -7.71
C LEU A 288 11.08 9.19 -8.12
N ILE A 289 11.46 10.10 -9.02
CA ILE A 289 10.60 11.20 -9.49
C ILE A 289 9.31 10.68 -10.13
N GLY A 290 8.18 11.28 -9.79
CA GLY A 290 6.86 10.92 -10.29
C GLY A 290 6.34 9.55 -9.84
N ALA A 291 7.01 8.89 -8.89
CA ALA A 291 6.63 7.57 -8.44
C ALA A 291 5.78 7.63 -7.17
N ARG A 292 4.68 6.89 -7.17
CA ARG A 292 3.84 6.74 -5.98
C ARG A 292 4.65 6.13 -4.82
N GLY A 293 4.59 6.77 -3.65
CA GLY A 293 5.35 6.38 -2.47
C GLY A 293 6.68 7.09 -2.31
N ALA A 294 7.18 7.82 -3.33
CA ALA A 294 8.38 8.62 -3.19
C ALA A 294 8.16 9.75 -2.17
N ARG A 295 9.17 10.00 -1.31
CA ARG A 295 9.13 11.03 -0.26
C ARG A 295 10.51 11.32 0.28
N TYR A 296 10.73 12.52 0.78
CA TYR A 296 11.99 12.92 1.38
C TYR A 296 12.09 12.71 2.89
N PHE A 297 10.95 12.50 3.54
CA PHE A 297 10.88 12.23 4.98
C PHE A 297 9.71 11.28 5.31
N ASP A 298 9.86 10.59 6.42
CA ASP A 298 8.82 9.69 6.94
C ASP A 298 7.82 10.42 7.85
N ASN A 299 6.97 9.66 8.53
CA ASN A 299 5.96 10.21 9.43
C ASN A 299 6.51 10.88 10.68
N GLU A 300 7.78 10.64 11.00
CA GLU A 300 8.49 11.30 12.09
C GLU A 300 9.28 12.55 11.65
N GLY A 301 9.36 12.82 10.32
CA GLY A 301 10.20 13.88 9.75
C GLY A 301 11.63 13.42 9.45
N VAL A 302 11.94 12.15 9.71
CA VAL A 302 13.24 11.55 9.47
C VAL A 302 13.51 11.45 7.97
N ALA A 303 14.72 11.90 7.54
CA ALA A 303 15.12 11.86 6.15
C ALA A 303 15.12 10.42 5.61
N THR A 304 14.52 10.25 4.44
CA THR A 304 14.56 8.98 3.71
C THR A 304 15.84 8.85 2.90
N GLU A 305 16.26 7.63 2.70
CA GLU A 305 17.41 7.28 1.87
C GLU A 305 17.16 5.95 1.17
N ARG A 306 17.85 5.74 0.06
CA ARG A 306 17.87 4.44 -0.60
C ARG A 306 18.51 3.40 0.30
N ARG A 307 17.82 2.29 0.55
CA ARG A 307 18.32 1.22 1.42
C ARG A 307 17.86 -0.16 1.00
N PRO A 308 18.69 -1.21 1.14
CA PRO A 308 18.27 -2.59 0.95
C PRO A 308 17.39 -3.02 2.13
N ILE A 309 16.23 -3.63 1.83
CA ILE A 309 15.43 -4.34 2.82
C ILE A 309 15.87 -5.80 2.86
N PHE A 310 15.97 -6.42 1.68
CA PHE A 310 16.60 -7.73 1.48
C PHE A 310 17.63 -7.63 0.35
N GLU A 311 18.77 -8.28 0.53
CA GLU A 311 19.83 -8.37 -0.46
C GLU A 311 20.28 -9.83 -0.57
N ASN A 312 20.12 -10.46 -1.74
CA ASN A 312 20.38 -11.87 -1.97
C ASN A 312 19.76 -12.77 -0.87
N GLY A 313 18.49 -12.49 -0.52
CA GLY A 313 17.76 -13.20 0.52
C GLY A 313 18.19 -12.89 1.96
N THR A 314 19.19 -12.04 2.16
CA THR A 314 19.66 -11.62 3.48
C THR A 314 18.88 -10.40 3.95
N LEU A 315 18.30 -10.44 5.15
CA LEU A 315 17.61 -9.30 5.75
C LEU A 315 18.62 -8.21 6.14
N LYS A 316 18.43 -6.98 5.62
CA LYS A 316 19.34 -5.84 5.84
C LYS A 316 18.74 -4.74 6.70
N THR A 317 17.42 -4.57 6.73
CA THR A 317 16.79 -3.43 7.40
C THR A 317 15.52 -3.85 8.13
N TYR A 318 15.40 -3.45 9.40
CA TYR A 318 14.15 -3.34 10.13
C TYR A 318 13.60 -1.92 10.04
N PHE A 319 12.29 -1.75 10.18
CA PHE A 319 11.63 -0.44 10.26
C PHE A 319 11.43 -0.07 11.74
N ILE A 320 12.42 0.61 12.31
CA ILE A 320 12.44 0.94 13.73
C ILE A 320 12.28 2.45 13.88
N ASP A 321 11.10 2.87 14.33
CA ASP A 321 10.80 4.25 14.68
C ASP A 321 11.47 4.67 15.99
N THR A 322 11.40 5.95 16.31
CA THR A 322 12.02 6.53 17.51
C THR A 322 11.48 5.89 18.79
N TYR A 323 10.17 5.66 18.87
CA TYR A 323 9.55 5.06 20.06
C TYR A 323 10.05 3.62 20.31
N ASN A 324 9.95 2.77 19.28
CA ASN A 324 10.37 1.38 19.42
C ASN A 324 11.88 1.24 19.60
N SER A 325 12.68 2.14 18.99
CA SER A 325 14.12 2.25 19.24
C SER A 325 14.42 2.44 20.73
N LYS A 326 13.75 3.40 21.37
CA LYS A 326 13.91 3.66 22.81
C LYS A 326 13.46 2.49 23.68
N LYS A 327 12.32 1.84 23.35
CA LYS A 327 11.82 0.67 24.09
C LYS A 327 12.75 -0.53 24.01
N MET A 328 13.44 -0.72 22.88
CA MET A 328 14.34 -1.86 22.66
C MET A 328 15.80 -1.55 23.00
N GLY A 329 16.16 -0.28 23.19
CA GLY A 329 17.57 0.12 23.39
C GLY A 329 18.44 -0.11 22.15
N VAL A 330 17.89 0.09 20.93
CA VAL A 330 18.60 -0.09 19.66
C VAL A 330 18.54 1.19 18.82
N GLU A 331 19.45 1.32 17.85
CA GLU A 331 19.44 2.48 16.94
C GLU A 331 18.17 2.50 16.07
N PRO A 332 17.54 3.67 15.91
CA PRO A 332 16.39 3.82 15.02
C PRO A 332 16.82 3.81 13.56
N THR A 333 15.99 3.26 12.69
CA THR A 333 16.19 3.27 11.24
C THR A 333 15.23 4.25 10.57
N ILE A 334 14.10 3.77 10.09
CA ILE A 334 13.02 4.54 9.48
C ILE A 334 11.68 3.99 9.98
N SER A 335 10.66 4.82 10.14
CA SER A 335 9.37 4.38 10.68
C SER A 335 8.59 3.42 9.76
N SER A 336 8.80 3.54 8.43
CA SER A 336 8.17 2.68 7.41
C SER A 336 8.89 2.84 6.07
N PRO A 337 8.78 1.86 5.15
CA PRO A 337 9.32 1.99 3.80
C PRO A 337 8.56 3.05 2.99
N SER A 338 9.18 3.54 1.93
CA SER A 338 8.61 4.51 0.99
C SER A 338 8.11 3.83 -0.28
N LEU A 339 8.98 3.59 -1.24
CA LEU A 339 8.69 2.91 -2.49
C LEU A 339 9.53 1.62 -2.55
N LEU A 340 8.86 0.48 -2.42
CA LEU A 340 9.54 -0.81 -2.48
C LEU A 340 9.61 -1.34 -3.91
N ILE A 341 10.82 -1.71 -4.35
CA ILE A 341 11.06 -2.29 -5.67
C ILE A 341 11.79 -3.63 -5.48
N LEU A 342 11.11 -4.72 -5.85
CA LEU A 342 11.77 -6.00 -6.00
C LEU A 342 12.51 -6.01 -7.33
N GLN A 343 13.79 -6.39 -7.33
CA GLN A 343 14.62 -6.40 -8.53
C GLN A 343 13.98 -7.26 -9.62
N PRO A 344 13.62 -6.68 -10.80
CA PRO A 344 12.99 -7.42 -11.87
C PRO A 344 13.95 -8.44 -12.50
N GLY A 345 13.37 -9.53 -12.98
CA GLY A 345 14.03 -10.51 -13.85
C GLY A 345 13.98 -10.08 -15.33
N ASN A 346 13.98 -11.05 -16.23
CA ASN A 346 14.08 -10.82 -17.68
C ASN A 346 12.89 -11.35 -18.49
N LYS A 347 11.91 -12.01 -17.86
CA LYS A 347 10.70 -12.57 -18.49
C LYS A 347 9.45 -11.93 -17.87
N ASP A 348 8.43 -11.73 -18.69
CA ASP A 348 7.09 -11.41 -18.23
C ASP A 348 6.34 -12.65 -17.72
N LEU A 349 5.09 -12.47 -17.28
CA LEU A 349 4.26 -13.54 -16.77
C LEU A 349 4.10 -14.70 -17.75
N ASP A 350 3.85 -14.40 -19.04
CA ASP A 350 3.67 -15.44 -20.07
C ASP A 350 4.95 -16.23 -20.29
N GLY A 351 6.09 -15.55 -20.30
CA GLY A 351 7.40 -16.19 -20.39
C GLY A 351 7.74 -17.07 -19.18
N LEU A 352 7.30 -16.67 -17.97
CA LEU A 352 7.46 -17.48 -16.76
C LEU A 352 6.55 -18.71 -16.78
N VAL A 353 5.30 -18.58 -17.24
CA VAL A 353 4.36 -19.70 -17.40
C VAL A 353 4.90 -20.73 -18.38
N ALA A 354 5.49 -20.27 -19.51
CA ALA A 354 6.04 -21.16 -20.54
C ALA A 354 7.17 -22.09 -20.05
N ASP A 355 7.89 -21.69 -19.00
CA ASP A 355 8.98 -22.50 -18.40
C ASP A 355 8.47 -23.60 -17.44
N VAL A 356 7.20 -23.56 -17.01
CA VAL A 356 6.68 -24.43 -15.96
C VAL A 356 6.03 -25.68 -16.53
N GLN A 357 6.53 -26.87 -16.18
CA GLN A 357 5.97 -28.14 -16.62
C GLN A 357 4.69 -28.51 -15.86
N LYS A 358 4.65 -28.30 -14.54
CA LYS A 358 3.50 -28.55 -13.68
C LYS A 358 3.43 -27.46 -12.60
N GLY A 359 2.39 -26.65 -12.61
CA GLY A 359 2.28 -25.53 -11.69
C GLY A 359 0.87 -25.00 -11.53
N ILE A 360 0.74 -23.97 -10.70
CA ILE A 360 -0.48 -23.19 -10.51
C ILE A 360 -0.10 -21.71 -10.64
N LEU A 361 -0.73 -21.01 -11.59
CA LEU A 361 -0.74 -19.55 -11.65
C LEU A 361 -1.82 -19.04 -10.71
N VAL A 362 -1.44 -18.38 -9.65
CA VAL A 362 -2.35 -17.72 -8.70
C VAL A 362 -2.67 -16.31 -9.22
N THR A 363 -3.94 -16.04 -9.45
CA THR A 363 -4.46 -14.74 -9.93
C THR A 363 -5.39 -14.06 -8.93
N GLY A 364 -5.56 -14.67 -7.75
CA GLY A 364 -6.31 -14.11 -6.63
C GLY A 364 -6.12 -14.92 -5.36
N PHE A 365 -6.15 -14.23 -4.23
CA PHE A 365 -6.20 -14.83 -2.90
C PHE A 365 -7.59 -14.59 -2.29
N ASN A 366 -8.29 -15.66 -1.94
CA ASN A 366 -9.68 -15.66 -1.48
C ASN A 366 -9.73 -16.01 0.02
N GLY A 367 -9.43 -15.03 0.86
CA GLY A 367 -9.41 -15.24 2.32
C GLY A 367 -8.15 -15.95 2.82
N GLY A 368 -8.18 -16.32 4.11
CA GLY A 368 -7.04 -16.85 4.82
C GLY A 368 -6.23 -15.77 5.53
N ASN A 369 -5.15 -16.17 6.18
CA ASN A 369 -4.29 -15.29 6.95
C ASN A 369 -2.86 -15.79 7.04
N SER A 370 -2.00 -14.94 7.61
CA SER A 370 -0.65 -15.29 8.03
C SER A 370 -0.44 -14.93 9.51
N ASN A 371 0.39 -15.70 10.18
CA ASN A 371 0.78 -15.45 11.56
C ASN A 371 2.13 -14.71 11.59
N LYS A 372 2.12 -13.43 11.96
CA LYS A 372 3.36 -12.62 12.01
C LYS A 372 4.38 -13.09 13.05
N SER A 373 3.96 -13.90 14.04
CA SER A 373 4.87 -14.42 15.08
C SER A 373 5.61 -15.67 14.64
N THR A 374 4.98 -16.55 13.86
CA THR A 374 5.55 -17.82 13.40
C THR A 374 5.93 -17.84 11.93
N GLY A 375 5.33 -16.97 11.12
CA GLY A 375 5.46 -16.95 9.67
C GLY A 375 4.56 -17.96 8.94
N ASP A 376 3.73 -18.71 9.64
CA ASP A 376 2.83 -19.67 9.01
C ASP A 376 1.70 -18.94 8.29
N PHE A 377 1.27 -19.48 7.17
CA PHE A 377 0.17 -18.94 6.39
C PHE A 377 -0.73 -20.02 5.81
N SER A 378 -1.97 -19.64 5.55
CA SER A 378 -2.94 -20.43 4.80
C SER A 378 -3.83 -19.46 4.02
N TYR A 379 -3.82 -19.56 2.69
CA TYR A 379 -4.62 -18.71 1.81
C TYR A 379 -5.47 -19.55 0.86
N GLY A 380 -6.76 -19.21 0.75
CA GLY A 380 -7.58 -19.66 -0.36
C GLY A 380 -7.09 -19.00 -1.64
N ILE A 381 -7.10 -19.72 -2.75
CA ILE A 381 -6.64 -19.21 -4.04
C ILE A 381 -7.63 -19.46 -5.17
N GLU A 382 -7.55 -18.59 -6.16
CA GLU A 382 -8.04 -18.82 -7.52
C GLU A 382 -6.92 -18.60 -8.54
N GLY A 383 -7.04 -19.26 -9.68
CA GLY A 383 -6.00 -19.15 -10.72
C GLY A 383 -6.15 -20.17 -11.81
N PHE A 384 -5.02 -20.69 -12.28
CA PHE A 384 -4.98 -21.63 -13.40
C PHE A 384 -3.96 -22.74 -13.16
N LEU A 385 -4.34 -23.97 -13.47
CA LEU A 385 -3.41 -25.10 -13.58
C LEU A 385 -2.51 -24.90 -14.80
N ILE A 386 -1.21 -25.12 -14.62
CA ILE A 386 -0.21 -25.07 -15.68
C ILE A 386 0.25 -26.51 -15.98
N GLU A 387 0.20 -26.90 -17.24
CA GLU A 387 0.79 -28.14 -17.74
C GLU A 387 1.58 -27.85 -19.02
N ASN A 388 2.86 -28.25 -19.03
CA ASN A 388 3.75 -28.10 -20.20
C ASN A 388 3.78 -26.65 -20.74
N GLY A 389 3.91 -25.67 -19.84
CA GLY A 389 3.99 -24.26 -20.19
C GLY A 389 2.68 -23.60 -20.64
N LYS A 390 1.54 -24.24 -20.41
CA LYS A 390 0.21 -23.73 -20.83
C LYS A 390 -0.78 -23.73 -19.70
N LEU A 391 -1.65 -22.72 -19.67
CA LEU A 391 -2.82 -22.68 -18.78
C LEU A 391 -3.87 -23.65 -19.33
N VAL A 392 -4.19 -24.70 -18.59
CA VAL A 392 -5.08 -25.80 -19.07
C VAL A 392 -6.43 -25.83 -18.39
N GLN A 393 -6.52 -25.34 -17.16
CA GLN A 393 -7.76 -25.36 -16.37
C GLN A 393 -7.80 -24.21 -15.39
N PRO A 394 -8.90 -23.43 -15.34
CA PRO A 394 -9.11 -22.50 -14.25
C PRO A 394 -9.36 -23.27 -12.94
N VAL A 395 -8.76 -22.81 -11.85
CA VAL A 395 -8.89 -23.42 -10.53
C VAL A 395 -9.44 -22.45 -9.48
N ASN A 396 -10.20 -23.00 -8.56
CA ASN A 396 -10.75 -22.28 -7.41
C ASN A 396 -10.97 -23.25 -6.24
N GLU A 397 -11.34 -22.72 -5.07
CA GLU A 397 -11.56 -23.52 -3.85
C GLU A 397 -10.37 -24.42 -3.48
N MET A 398 -9.18 -23.93 -3.70
CA MET A 398 -7.92 -24.53 -3.28
C MET A 398 -7.27 -23.68 -2.21
N ASN A 399 -6.43 -24.29 -1.39
CA ASN A 399 -5.62 -23.57 -0.41
C ASN A 399 -4.14 -23.79 -0.70
N VAL A 400 -3.35 -22.72 -0.50
CA VAL A 400 -1.90 -22.78 -0.39
C VAL A 400 -1.51 -22.55 1.06
N THR A 401 -0.65 -23.43 1.60
CA THR A 401 -0.23 -23.39 3.00
C THR A 401 1.28 -23.51 3.12
N GLY A 402 1.83 -22.95 4.16
CA GLY A 402 3.27 -23.04 4.40
C GLY A 402 3.77 -22.05 5.45
N ASN A 403 5.07 -21.83 5.41
CA ASN A 403 5.76 -20.85 6.24
C ASN A 403 6.47 -19.82 5.35
N MET A 404 6.45 -18.55 5.70
CA MET A 404 6.98 -17.45 4.90
C MET A 404 8.49 -17.59 4.63
N ILE A 405 9.30 -18.03 5.60
CA ILE A 405 10.74 -18.20 5.38
C ILE A 405 10.97 -19.31 4.37
N THR A 406 10.28 -20.43 4.50
CA THR A 406 10.38 -21.56 3.55
C THR A 406 9.92 -21.15 2.16
N LEU A 407 8.78 -20.44 2.07
CA LEU A 407 8.25 -19.95 0.79
C LEU A 407 9.26 -19.03 0.10
N TRP A 408 9.72 -17.98 0.76
CA TRP A 408 10.66 -17.03 0.15
C TRP A 408 12.04 -17.64 -0.12
N SER A 409 12.41 -18.71 0.57
CA SER A 409 13.61 -19.51 0.25
C SER A 409 13.44 -20.34 -1.02
N SER A 410 12.20 -20.67 -1.40
CA SER A 410 11.89 -21.40 -2.64
C SER A 410 11.62 -20.49 -3.84
N LEU A 411 11.82 -19.17 -3.74
CA LEU A 411 11.70 -18.22 -4.83
C LEU A 411 12.81 -18.48 -5.87
N VAL A 412 12.46 -18.93 -7.08
CA VAL A 412 13.42 -19.30 -8.14
C VAL A 412 13.49 -18.29 -9.28
N ALA A 413 12.40 -17.53 -9.52
CA ALA A 413 12.39 -16.50 -10.56
C ALA A 413 11.48 -15.32 -10.17
N VAL A 414 11.81 -14.15 -10.72
CA VAL A 414 11.07 -12.90 -10.61
C VAL A 414 10.79 -12.39 -12.02
N GLY A 415 9.57 -11.92 -12.27
CA GLY A 415 9.19 -11.33 -13.55
C GLY A 415 9.80 -9.96 -13.81
N ASN A 416 9.51 -9.40 -14.99
CA ASN A 416 9.90 -8.04 -15.38
C ASN A 416 8.68 -7.10 -15.53
N ASP A 417 7.56 -7.48 -14.96
CA ASP A 417 6.22 -6.94 -15.15
C ASP A 417 5.59 -6.26 -13.92
N PRO A 418 6.35 -5.48 -13.09
CA PRO A 418 5.77 -4.85 -11.91
C PRO A 418 4.72 -3.80 -12.31
N ARG A 419 3.71 -3.60 -11.47
CA ARG A 419 2.77 -2.49 -11.63
C ARG A 419 3.42 -1.18 -11.20
N LEU A 420 3.78 -0.33 -12.16
CA LEU A 420 4.53 0.92 -11.91
C LEU A 420 3.72 1.96 -11.13
N SER A 421 2.39 1.87 -11.14
CA SER A 421 1.51 2.72 -10.35
C SER A 421 1.43 2.35 -8.86
N SER A 422 2.01 1.22 -8.47
CA SER A 422 2.05 0.77 -7.07
C SER A 422 3.25 1.38 -6.33
N TYR A 423 3.08 1.63 -5.02
CA TYR A 423 4.20 1.89 -4.10
C TYR A 423 4.96 0.63 -3.69
N TRP A 424 4.43 -0.56 -4.02
CA TRP A 424 5.13 -1.84 -3.99
C TRP A 424 5.22 -2.38 -5.41
N ARG A 425 6.35 -2.18 -6.05
CA ARG A 425 6.62 -2.64 -7.41
C ARG A 425 7.16 -4.05 -7.38
N ILE A 426 6.24 -5.00 -7.21
CA ILE A 426 6.55 -6.42 -7.13
C ILE A 426 6.09 -7.06 -8.44
N PRO A 427 7.03 -7.62 -9.23
CA PRO A 427 6.71 -8.37 -10.45
C PRO A 427 6.05 -9.72 -10.13
N SER A 428 5.71 -10.48 -11.16
CA SER A 428 5.35 -11.89 -11.04
C SER A 428 6.43 -12.67 -10.29
N LEU A 429 6.02 -13.60 -9.43
CA LEU A 429 6.91 -14.40 -8.58
C LEU A 429 6.75 -15.89 -8.87
N VAL A 430 7.86 -16.64 -8.91
CA VAL A 430 7.85 -18.09 -9.12
C VAL A 430 8.49 -18.79 -7.92
N PHE A 431 7.72 -19.67 -7.28
CA PHE A 431 8.15 -20.48 -6.15
C PHE A 431 8.04 -21.97 -6.48
N GLU A 432 9.03 -22.76 -6.10
CA GLU A 432 9.02 -24.21 -6.32
C GLU A 432 8.57 -25.02 -5.09
N GLY A 433 7.95 -26.17 -5.34
CA GLY A 433 7.63 -27.15 -4.30
C GLY A 433 6.60 -26.68 -3.28
N VAL A 434 5.66 -25.80 -3.67
CA VAL A 434 4.65 -25.24 -2.79
C VAL A 434 3.49 -26.20 -2.60
N ASP A 435 3.01 -26.35 -1.35
CA ASP A 435 1.94 -27.28 -1.00
C ASP A 435 0.57 -26.65 -1.26
N PHE A 436 -0.22 -27.32 -2.10
CA PHE A 436 -1.60 -26.98 -2.38
C PHE A 436 -2.54 -28.12 -1.95
N SER A 437 -3.66 -27.75 -1.32
CA SER A 437 -4.76 -28.66 -1.03
C SER A 437 -5.99 -28.28 -1.88
N GLY A 438 -6.54 -29.25 -2.56
CA GLY A 438 -7.69 -29.11 -3.45
C GLY A 438 -8.69 -30.26 -3.29
N SER A 439 -8.74 -31.18 -4.22
CA SER A 439 -9.55 -32.38 -4.18
C SER A 439 -8.79 -33.58 -3.65
#